data_903078aa4520fa472219469ca14ac496
#
_entry.id   903078aa4520fa472219469ca14ac496
#
_cell.length_a   1.000
_cell.length_b   1.000
_cell.length_c   1.000
_cell.angle_alpha   90.00
_cell.angle_beta   90.00
_cell.angle_gamma   90.00
#
_symmetry.space_group_name_H-M   'P 1'
#
loop_
_entity.id
_entity.type
_entity.pdbx_description
1 polymer ?
#
loop_
_entity_poly.entity_id
_entity_poly.type
_entity_poly.pdbx_seq_one_letter_code
_entity_poly.pdbx_strand_id
1 'polypeptide(L)'
;EYGFVLSALATAGLLVLSAPLGRLLAIVLPHRLAMAVAVPAAAQLACQPTLVLLDASLPAYGVLANLLAVPAAPLATVAGLLSCLLAPFVAPLAVGIAWTAWLPSSWIGGVATTFAGMPGARLPWPEGAVGVALCAAATIAVGLVALGRGRVRLLGGFLVAATVVGYVAIVATWHA
;
A
#
# COMPACT_ATOMS: atom_id res chain seq x y z
N GLU A 1 -6.40 14.78 11.07
CA GLU A 1 -7.21 14.25 9.94
C GLU A 1 -6.42 13.19 9.19
N TYR A 2 -6.71 11.93 9.51
CA TYR A 2 -5.96 10.76 8.99
C TYR A 2 -5.91 10.69 7.45
N GLY A 3 -6.98 11.09 6.75
CA GLY A 3 -7.03 11.06 5.29
C GLY A 3 -5.97 11.95 4.63
N PHE A 4 -5.75 13.15 5.15
CA PHE A 4 -4.69 14.05 4.66
C PHE A 4 -3.30 13.47 4.90
N VAL A 5 -3.06 12.93 6.11
CA VAL A 5 -1.77 12.31 6.46
C VAL A 5 -1.47 11.13 5.55
N LEU A 6 -2.44 10.23 5.32
CA LEU A 6 -2.29 9.10 4.43
C LEU A 6 -2.00 9.52 2.99
N SER A 7 -2.71 10.55 2.48
CA SER A 7 -2.46 11.07 1.13
C SER A 7 -1.07 11.67 0.98
N ALA A 8 -0.62 12.45 1.97
CA ALA A 8 0.72 13.04 1.97
C ALA A 8 1.82 11.97 2.05
N LEU A 9 1.64 10.97 2.93
CA LEU A 9 2.58 9.85 3.08
C LEU A 9 2.63 8.98 1.82
N ALA A 10 1.48 8.66 1.22
CA ALA A 10 1.42 7.92 -0.04
C ALA A 10 2.19 8.64 -1.14
N THR A 11 1.96 9.94 -1.31
CA THR A 11 2.65 10.76 -2.31
C THR A 11 4.15 10.82 -2.06
N ALA A 12 4.57 11.08 -0.82
CA ALA A 12 5.98 11.08 -0.44
C ALA A 12 6.63 9.71 -0.68
N GLY A 13 5.96 8.62 -0.28
CA GLY A 13 6.41 7.25 -0.51
C GLY A 13 6.59 6.94 -1.99
N LEU A 14 5.64 7.33 -2.83
CA LEU A 14 5.74 7.18 -4.28
C LEU A 14 6.95 7.91 -4.85
N LEU A 15 7.15 9.17 -4.49
CA LEU A 15 8.24 9.99 -5.02
C LEU A 15 9.63 9.48 -4.58
N VAL A 16 9.74 9.03 -3.34
CA VAL A 16 11.04 8.66 -2.76
C VAL A 16 11.37 7.19 -2.99
N LEU A 17 10.40 6.28 -2.84
CA LEU A 17 10.66 4.84 -2.79
C LEU A 17 10.35 4.08 -4.09
N SER A 18 9.48 4.58 -4.97
CA SER A 18 9.05 3.80 -6.14
C SER A 18 10.21 3.45 -7.08
N ALA A 19 11.05 4.42 -7.45
CA ALA A 19 12.18 4.19 -8.36
C ALA A 19 13.28 3.29 -7.74
N PRO A 20 13.70 3.50 -6.48
CA PRO A 20 14.66 2.59 -5.83
C PRO A 20 14.12 1.17 -5.65
N LEU A 21 12.87 1.01 -5.22
CA LEU A 21 12.24 -0.30 -5.10
C LEU A 21 12.11 -1.00 -6.47
N GLY A 22 11.73 -0.25 -7.51
CA GLY A 22 11.68 -0.76 -8.88
C GLY A 22 13.01 -1.31 -9.35
N ARG A 23 14.12 -0.61 -9.05
CA ARG A 23 15.48 -1.09 -9.36
C ARG A 23 15.86 -2.35 -8.60
N LEU A 24 15.47 -2.46 -7.32
CA LEU A 24 15.69 -3.67 -6.53
C LEU A 24 14.89 -4.85 -7.06
N LEU A 25 13.61 -4.65 -7.37
CA LEU A 25 12.74 -5.68 -7.91
C LEU A 25 13.16 -6.10 -9.33
N ALA A 26 13.77 -5.21 -10.11
CA ALA A 26 14.28 -5.50 -11.45
C ALA A 26 15.45 -6.49 -11.46
N ILE A 27 16.02 -6.83 -10.30
CA ILE A 27 17.02 -7.92 -10.19
C ILE A 27 16.36 -9.28 -10.44
N VAL A 28 15.07 -9.43 -10.07
CA VAL A 28 14.34 -10.71 -10.13
C VAL A 28 13.20 -10.66 -11.16
N LEU A 29 12.60 -9.48 -11.37
CA LEU A 29 11.44 -9.30 -12.23
C LEU A 29 11.81 -8.50 -13.52
N PRO A 30 11.13 -8.74 -14.64
CA PRO A 30 11.24 -7.86 -15.81
C PRO A 30 10.95 -6.41 -15.41
N HIS A 31 11.71 -5.46 -15.97
CA HIS A 31 11.69 -4.05 -15.55
C HIS A 31 10.27 -3.44 -15.47
N ARG A 32 9.40 -3.77 -16.45
CA ARG A 32 8.01 -3.27 -16.47
C ARG A 32 7.19 -3.78 -15.27
N LEU A 33 7.33 -5.06 -14.94
CA LEU A 33 6.65 -5.66 -13.78
C LEU A 33 7.25 -5.14 -12.47
N ALA A 34 8.56 -4.99 -12.40
CA ALA A 34 9.24 -4.43 -11.24
C ALA A 34 8.72 -3.03 -10.90
N MET A 35 8.57 -2.16 -11.91
CA MET A 35 8.02 -0.82 -11.70
C MET A 35 6.53 -0.84 -11.35
N ALA A 36 5.74 -1.71 -11.98
CA ALA A 36 4.31 -1.85 -11.66
C ALA A 36 4.06 -2.30 -10.21
N VAL A 37 4.90 -3.19 -9.67
CA VAL A 37 4.83 -3.66 -8.28
C VAL A 37 5.42 -2.62 -7.32
N ALA A 38 6.48 -1.91 -7.71
CA ALA A 38 7.15 -0.94 -6.85
C ALA A 38 6.24 0.22 -6.42
N VAL A 39 5.35 0.66 -7.31
CA VAL A 39 4.44 1.78 -7.03
C VAL A 39 3.48 1.46 -5.88
N PRO A 40 2.66 0.40 -5.93
CA PRO A 40 1.79 0.06 -4.80
C PRO A 40 2.56 -0.36 -3.55
N ALA A 41 3.73 -1.00 -3.69
CA ALA A 41 4.58 -1.35 -2.56
C ALA A 41 5.13 -0.11 -1.84
N ALA A 42 5.57 0.91 -2.57
CA ALA A 42 6.05 2.17 -2.00
C ALA A 42 4.94 2.90 -1.22
N ALA A 43 3.74 2.98 -1.79
CA ALA A 43 2.58 3.58 -1.12
C ALA A 43 2.19 2.78 0.13
N GLN A 44 2.13 1.46 0.04
CA GLN A 44 1.82 0.57 1.17
C GLN A 44 2.81 0.77 2.31
N LEU A 45 4.12 0.71 2.04
CA LEU A 45 5.16 0.90 3.05
C LEU A 45 5.08 2.26 3.74
N ALA A 46 4.84 3.33 2.98
CA ALA A 46 4.76 4.68 3.54
C ALA A 46 3.52 4.90 4.41
N CYS A 47 2.38 4.30 4.04
CA CYS A 47 1.11 4.44 4.77
C CYS A 47 0.98 3.47 5.95
N GLN A 48 1.70 2.35 5.94
CA GLN A 48 1.53 1.27 6.90
C GLN A 48 1.64 1.70 8.37
N PRO A 49 2.61 2.54 8.78
CA PRO A 49 2.69 3.00 10.17
C PRO A 49 1.44 3.73 10.65
N THR A 50 0.79 4.49 9.74
CA THR A 50 -0.46 5.19 10.06
C THR A 50 -1.67 4.24 10.03
N LEU A 51 -1.67 3.27 9.12
CA LEU A 51 -2.75 2.28 9.02
C LEU A 51 -2.81 1.36 10.26
N VAL A 52 -1.67 0.98 10.80
CA VAL A 52 -1.58 0.17 12.03
C VAL A 52 -2.18 0.88 13.26
N LEU A 53 -2.22 2.22 13.27
CA LEU A 53 -2.93 2.98 14.31
C LEU A 53 -4.46 2.80 14.24
N LEU A 54 -4.99 2.53 13.04
CA LEU A 54 -6.42 2.38 12.79
C LEU A 54 -6.86 0.92 12.87
N ASP A 55 -6.02 0.02 12.40
CA ASP A 55 -6.25 -1.43 12.40
C ASP A 55 -4.90 -2.14 12.62
N ALA A 56 -4.76 -2.82 13.77
CA ALA A 56 -3.54 -3.53 14.14
C ALA A 56 -3.36 -4.82 13.31
N SER A 57 -3.36 -4.68 12.00
CA SER A 57 -3.14 -5.77 11.06
C SER A 57 -2.31 -5.32 9.85
N LEU A 58 -1.59 -6.27 9.26
CA LEU A 58 -0.88 -6.06 8.00
C LEU A 58 -1.63 -6.78 6.88
N PRO A 59 -2.04 -6.06 5.81
CA PRO A 59 -2.69 -6.68 4.66
C PRO A 59 -1.67 -7.47 3.82
N ALA A 60 -1.66 -8.80 3.96
CA ALA A 60 -0.70 -9.68 3.27
C ALA A 60 -0.78 -9.55 1.74
N TYR A 61 -1.99 -9.38 1.21
CA TYR A 61 -2.25 -9.29 -0.23
C TYR A 61 -2.43 -7.85 -0.73
N GLY A 62 -2.18 -6.83 0.10
CA GLY A 62 -2.45 -5.43 -0.22
C GLY A 62 -1.78 -4.94 -1.49
N VAL A 63 -0.51 -5.30 -1.71
CA VAL A 63 0.24 -4.93 -2.93
C VAL A 63 -0.38 -5.57 -4.18
N LEU A 64 -0.76 -6.85 -4.11
CA LEU A 64 -1.39 -7.57 -5.23
C LEU A 64 -2.79 -7.03 -5.53
N ALA A 65 -3.59 -6.79 -4.50
CA ALA A 65 -4.91 -6.19 -4.66
C ALA A 65 -4.82 -4.81 -5.30
N ASN A 66 -3.91 -3.96 -4.83
CA ASN A 66 -3.67 -2.65 -5.42
C ASN A 66 -3.19 -2.74 -6.87
N LEU A 67 -2.30 -3.67 -7.20
CA LEU A 67 -1.81 -3.88 -8.57
C LEU A 67 -2.95 -4.23 -9.53
N LEU A 68 -3.89 -5.08 -9.10
CA LEU A 68 -5.07 -5.45 -9.90
C LEU A 68 -6.13 -4.34 -9.97
N ALA A 69 -6.19 -3.47 -8.97
CA ALA A 69 -7.09 -2.32 -8.94
C ALA A 69 -6.61 -1.15 -9.82
N VAL A 70 -5.27 -1.00 -10.00
CA VAL A 70 -4.64 0.12 -10.74
C VAL A 70 -5.27 0.39 -12.11
N PRO A 71 -5.58 -0.57 -12.99
CA PRO A 71 -6.16 -0.27 -14.30
C PRO A 71 -7.54 0.37 -14.23
N ALA A 72 -8.33 0.03 -13.20
CA ALA A 72 -9.70 0.51 -13.03
C ALA A 72 -9.78 1.86 -12.30
N ALA A 73 -8.79 2.19 -11.46
CA ALA A 73 -8.80 3.38 -10.62
C ALA A 73 -8.89 4.70 -11.42
N PRO A 74 -8.11 4.93 -12.50
CA PRO A 74 -8.23 6.15 -13.30
C PRO A 74 -9.61 6.31 -13.94
N LEU A 75 -10.18 5.21 -14.45
CA LEU A 75 -11.51 5.22 -15.07
C LEU A 75 -12.60 5.59 -14.06
N ALA A 76 -12.58 4.98 -12.88
CA ALA A 76 -13.51 5.31 -11.80
C ALA A 76 -13.36 6.77 -11.35
N THR A 77 -12.13 7.25 -11.20
CA THR A 77 -11.85 8.61 -10.74
C THR A 77 -12.30 9.65 -11.76
N VAL A 78 -11.98 9.48 -13.05
CA VAL A 78 -12.36 10.42 -14.11
C VAL A 78 -13.87 10.45 -14.29
N ALA A 79 -14.53 9.29 -14.35
CA ALA A 79 -15.99 9.22 -14.49
C ALA A 79 -16.70 9.81 -13.25
N GLY A 80 -16.21 9.51 -12.04
CA GLY A 80 -16.75 10.09 -10.80
C GLY A 80 -16.58 11.60 -10.75
N LEU A 81 -15.40 12.14 -11.10
CA LEU A 81 -15.14 13.57 -11.13
C LEU A 81 -16.02 14.29 -12.15
N LEU A 82 -16.13 13.75 -13.36
CA LEU A 82 -16.99 14.32 -14.40
C LEU A 82 -18.46 14.34 -13.97
N SER A 83 -18.92 13.26 -13.35
CA SER A 83 -20.27 13.19 -12.79
C SER A 83 -20.51 14.27 -11.73
N CYS A 84 -19.58 14.44 -10.79
CA CYS A 84 -19.68 15.48 -9.76
C CYS A 84 -19.69 16.90 -10.34
N LEU A 85 -18.85 17.18 -11.34
CA LEU A 85 -18.78 18.49 -11.98
C LEU A 85 -20.05 18.82 -12.79
N LEU A 86 -20.66 17.82 -13.41
CA LEU A 86 -21.88 18.02 -14.22
C LEU A 86 -23.17 18.01 -13.39
N ALA A 87 -23.15 17.43 -12.19
CA ALA A 87 -24.34 17.29 -11.36
C ALA A 87 -25.11 18.61 -11.12
N PRO A 88 -24.46 19.77 -10.83
CA PRO A 88 -25.17 21.02 -10.62
C PRO A 88 -25.77 21.63 -11.91
N PHE A 89 -25.31 21.23 -13.09
CA PHE A 89 -25.73 21.80 -14.37
C PHE A 89 -26.69 20.89 -15.14
N VAL A 90 -26.39 19.61 -15.26
CA VAL A 90 -27.15 18.64 -16.06
C VAL A 90 -27.24 17.31 -15.30
N ALA A 91 -28.14 17.24 -14.34
CA ALA A 91 -28.31 16.06 -13.48
C ALA A 91 -28.50 14.72 -14.23
N PRO A 92 -29.34 14.61 -15.30
CA PRO A 92 -29.50 13.36 -16.03
C PRO A 92 -28.20 12.87 -16.67
N LEU A 93 -27.39 13.76 -17.22
CA LEU A 93 -26.10 13.43 -17.82
C LEU A 93 -25.10 13.01 -16.75
N ALA A 94 -25.07 13.69 -15.61
CA ALA A 94 -24.23 13.34 -14.49
C ALA A 94 -24.52 11.93 -13.97
N VAL A 95 -25.78 11.57 -13.84
CA VAL A 95 -26.22 10.20 -13.47
C VAL A 95 -25.78 9.17 -14.50
N GLY A 96 -25.95 9.47 -15.79
CA GLY A 96 -25.47 8.57 -16.87
C GLY A 96 -23.97 8.31 -16.80
N ILE A 97 -23.16 9.34 -16.53
CA ILE A 97 -21.71 9.20 -16.36
C ILE A 97 -21.40 8.44 -15.07
N ALA A 98 -22.12 8.68 -13.97
CA ALA A 98 -21.93 7.94 -12.72
C ALA A 98 -22.14 6.43 -12.91
N TRP A 99 -23.11 6.03 -13.74
CA TRP A 99 -23.31 4.63 -14.11
C TRP A 99 -22.11 4.01 -14.81
N THR A 100 -21.37 4.76 -15.62
CA THR A 100 -20.13 4.25 -16.25
C THR A 100 -19.04 4.00 -15.23
N ALA A 101 -19.00 4.77 -14.13
CA ALA A 101 -18.06 4.58 -13.03
C ALA A 101 -18.37 3.31 -12.20
N TRP A 102 -19.59 2.78 -12.28
CA TRP A 102 -20.00 1.59 -11.54
C TRP A 102 -19.14 0.36 -11.89
N LEU A 103 -18.85 0.13 -13.17
CA LEU A 103 -18.08 -1.03 -13.61
C LEU A 103 -16.65 -1.05 -13.05
N PRO A 104 -15.82 0.00 -13.23
CA PRO A 104 -14.48 0.00 -12.63
C PRO A 104 -14.52 0.02 -11.09
N SER A 105 -15.52 0.65 -10.47
CA SER A 105 -15.68 0.63 -9.02
C SER A 105 -16.03 -0.76 -8.49
N SER A 106 -16.93 -1.49 -9.17
CA SER A 106 -17.28 -2.86 -8.81
C SER A 106 -16.11 -3.82 -9.00
N TRP A 107 -15.26 -3.61 -10.00
CA TRP A 107 -14.00 -4.34 -10.16
C TRP A 107 -13.08 -4.14 -8.95
N ILE A 108 -12.83 -2.89 -8.55
CA ILE A 108 -11.98 -2.57 -7.39
C ILE A 108 -12.57 -3.21 -6.12
N GLY A 109 -13.88 -3.08 -5.92
CA GLY A 109 -14.59 -3.71 -4.79
C GLY A 109 -14.49 -5.24 -4.80
N GLY A 110 -14.66 -5.85 -5.96
CA GLY A 110 -14.53 -7.29 -6.15
C GLY A 110 -13.10 -7.79 -5.84
N VAL A 111 -12.08 -7.09 -6.33
CA VAL A 111 -10.68 -7.38 -5.99
C VAL A 111 -10.46 -7.27 -4.48
N ALA A 112 -10.90 -6.18 -3.86
CA ALA A 112 -10.73 -5.95 -2.43
C ALA A 112 -11.40 -7.05 -1.58
N THR A 113 -12.65 -7.39 -1.87
CA THR A 113 -13.40 -8.43 -1.14
C THR A 113 -12.80 -9.82 -1.33
N THR A 114 -12.36 -10.15 -2.55
CA THR A 114 -11.71 -11.43 -2.85
C THR A 114 -10.43 -11.61 -2.02
N PHE A 115 -9.54 -10.63 -2.04
CA PHE A 115 -8.28 -10.70 -1.28
C PHE A 115 -8.50 -10.62 0.23
N ALA A 116 -9.49 -9.86 0.70
CA ALA A 116 -9.83 -9.80 2.12
C ALA A 116 -10.40 -11.13 2.66
N GLY A 117 -11.04 -11.92 1.80
CA GLY A 117 -11.57 -13.25 2.16
C GLY A 117 -10.54 -14.39 2.10
N MET A 118 -9.31 -14.15 1.61
CA MET A 118 -8.29 -15.18 1.53
C MET A 118 -7.72 -15.55 2.91
N PRO A 119 -7.32 -16.83 3.11
CA PRO A 119 -6.63 -17.22 4.34
C PRO A 119 -5.36 -16.39 4.57
N GLY A 120 -5.16 -15.88 5.78
CA GLY A 120 -4.01 -15.04 6.11
C GLY A 120 -4.02 -13.65 5.47
N ALA A 121 -5.19 -13.16 4.99
CA ALA A 121 -5.32 -11.83 4.42
C ALA A 121 -4.89 -10.71 5.37
N ARG A 122 -5.12 -10.92 6.67
CA ARG A 122 -4.73 -10.01 7.75
C ARG A 122 -3.75 -10.72 8.67
N LEU A 123 -2.51 -10.25 8.67
CA LEU A 123 -1.51 -10.71 9.63
C LEU A 123 -1.67 -9.90 10.92
N PRO A 124 -1.88 -10.55 12.09
CA PRO A 124 -1.99 -9.83 13.34
C PRO A 124 -0.71 -9.03 13.60
N TRP A 125 -0.87 -7.79 14.05
CA TRP A 125 0.26 -6.91 14.32
C TRP A 125 0.13 -6.32 15.72
N PRO A 126 1.24 -6.07 16.44
CA PRO A 126 1.19 -5.48 17.79
C PRO A 126 0.46 -4.14 17.78
N GLU A 127 -0.43 -3.94 18.76
CA GLU A 127 -1.17 -2.70 18.92
C GLU A 127 -0.33 -1.59 19.56
N GLY A 128 -0.79 -0.36 19.40
CA GLY A 128 -0.25 0.80 20.08
C GLY A 128 1.13 1.25 19.57
N ALA A 129 1.87 1.95 20.41
CA ALA A 129 3.13 2.59 20.06
C ALA A 129 4.21 1.60 19.60
N VAL A 130 4.22 0.39 20.14
CA VAL A 130 5.20 -0.65 19.75
C VAL A 130 4.98 -1.09 18.31
N GLY A 131 3.72 -1.38 17.93
CA GLY A 131 3.40 -1.78 16.56
C GLY A 131 3.72 -0.69 15.54
N VAL A 132 3.42 0.57 15.87
CA VAL A 132 3.75 1.72 15.02
C VAL A 132 5.27 1.87 14.87
N ALA A 133 6.02 1.79 15.98
CA ALA A 133 7.47 1.90 15.96
C ALA A 133 8.12 0.79 15.12
N LEU A 134 7.63 -0.45 15.23
CA LEU A 134 8.10 -1.58 14.42
C LEU A 134 7.79 -1.36 12.93
N CYS A 135 6.59 -0.91 12.57
CA CYS A 135 6.24 -0.58 11.19
C CYS A 135 7.09 0.55 10.63
N ALA A 136 7.28 1.62 11.40
CA ALA A 136 8.13 2.74 10.99
C ALA A 136 9.60 2.29 10.81
N ALA A 137 10.12 1.50 11.74
CA ALA A 137 11.46 0.93 11.64
C ALA A 137 11.61 0.04 10.40
N ALA A 138 10.62 -0.82 10.10
CA ALA A 138 10.60 -1.66 8.91
C ALA A 138 10.57 -0.81 7.62
N THR A 139 9.74 0.23 7.57
CA THR A 139 9.67 1.15 6.43
C THR A 139 11.00 1.88 6.21
N ILE A 140 11.61 2.40 7.27
CA ILE A 140 12.92 3.05 7.21
C ILE A 140 13.98 2.05 6.75
N ALA A 141 13.98 0.84 7.31
CA ALA A 141 14.94 -0.22 6.96
C ALA A 141 14.86 -0.60 5.47
N VAL A 142 13.64 -0.79 4.94
CA VAL A 142 13.42 -1.03 3.51
C VAL A 142 13.90 0.17 2.67
N GLY A 143 13.62 1.39 3.11
CA GLY A 143 14.12 2.60 2.48
C GLY A 143 15.65 2.65 2.43
N LEU A 144 16.34 2.31 3.52
CA LEU A 144 17.79 2.25 3.57
C LEU A 144 18.38 1.17 2.65
N VAL A 145 17.72 0.01 2.53
CA VAL A 145 18.11 -1.03 1.57
C VAL A 145 17.93 -0.54 0.14
N ALA A 146 16.83 0.15 -0.14
CA ALA A 146 16.47 0.60 -1.47
C ALA A 146 17.33 1.79 -1.96
N LEU A 147 17.58 2.76 -1.08
CA LEU A 147 18.31 3.99 -1.38
C LEU A 147 19.80 3.88 -1.09
N GLY A 148 20.19 3.04 -0.14
CA GLY A 148 21.55 2.95 0.39
C GLY A 148 22.53 2.28 -0.56
N ARG A 149 23.83 2.61 -0.37
CA ARG A 149 24.96 1.98 -1.03
C ARG A 149 25.96 1.50 0.05
N GLY A 150 26.62 0.38 -0.21
CA GLY A 150 27.66 -0.15 0.70
C GLY A 150 27.12 -0.41 2.11
N ARG A 151 27.76 0.20 3.12
CA ARG A 151 27.43 -0.01 4.54
C ARG A 151 26.00 0.37 4.91
N VAL A 152 25.41 1.41 4.28
CA VAL A 152 24.04 1.84 4.55
C VAL A 152 23.05 0.74 4.15
N ARG A 153 23.28 0.07 3.03
CA ARG A 153 22.45 -1.06 2.58
C ARG A 153 22.54 -2.25 3.53
N LEU A 154 23.74 -2.54 4.05
CA LEU A 154 23.93 -3.59 5.05
C LEU A 154 23.20 -3.27 6.36
N LEU A 155 23.29 -2.03 6.86
CA LEU A 155 22.54 -1.59 8.04
C LEU A 155 21.02 -1.72 7.84
N GLY A 156 20.51 -1.32 6.67
CA GLY A 156 19.11 -1.51 6.32
C GLY A 156 18.72 -2.99 6.35
N GLY A 157 19.53 -3.87 5.78
CA GLY A 157 19.30 -5.34 5.80
C GLY A 157 19.28 -5.89 7.24
N PHE A 158 20.20 -5.44 8.11
CA PHE A 158 20.20 -5.81 9.52
C PHE A 158 18.92 -5.36 10.24
N LEU A 159 18.47 -4.13 9.99
CA LEU A 159 17.23 -3.60 10.59
C LEU A 159 15.99 -4.37 10.10
N VAL A 160 15.92 -4.75 8.82
CA VAL A 160 14.84 -5.61 8.31
C VAL A 160 14.84 -6.95 9.05
N ALA A 161 16.01 -7.59 9.17
CA ALA A 161 16.12 -8.86 9.89
C ALA A 161 15.70 -8.71 11.37
N ALA A 162 16.13 -7.65 12.05
CA ALA A 162 15.76 -7.37 13.43
C ALA A 162 14.25 -7.14 13.61
N THR A 163 13.60 -6.42 12.69
CA THR A 163 12.14 -6.20 12.75
C THR A 163 11.37 -7.49 12.51
N VAL A 164 11.81 -8.35 11.60
CA VAL A 164 11.21 -9.67 11.35
C VAL A 164 11.37 -10.58 12.57
N VAL A 165 12.57 -10.66 13.16
CA VAL A 165 12.81 -11.45 14.37
C VAL A 165 11.97 -10.94 15.54
N GLY A 166 11.91 -9.61 15.74
CA GLY A 166 11.07 -8.99 16.75
C GLY A 166 9.58 -9.34 16.58
N TYR A 167 9.09 -9.29 15.36
CA TYR A 167 7.72 -9.69 15.03
C TYR A 167 7.46 -11.17 15.37
N VAL A 168 8.33 -12.05 14.90
CA VAL A 168 8.19 -13.50 15.16
C VAL A 168 8.23 -13.79 16.66
N ALA A 169 9.12 -13.14 17.42
CA ALA A 169 9.19 -13.29 18.86
C ALA A 169 7.88 -12.85 19.56
N ILE A 170 7.30 -11.72 19.15
CA ILE A 170 6.03 -11.23 19.70
C ILE A 170 4.88 -12.18 19.37
N VAL A 171 4.78 -12.65 18.12
CA VAL A 171 3.73 -13.59 17.72
C VAL A 171 3.89 -14.93 18.46
N ALA A 172 5.11 -15.41 18.67
CA ALA A 172 5.37 -16.64 19.44
C ALA A 172 4.91 -16.53 20.89
N THR A 173 5.03 -15.34 21.52
CA THR A 173 4.55 -15.13 22.90
C THR A 173 3.02 -15.04 22.99
N TRP A 174 2.31 -14.79 21.90
CA TRP A 174 0.84 -14.77 21.88
C TRP A 174 0.22 -16.16 21.76
N HIS A 175 1.00 -17.14 21.29
CA HIS A 175 0.55 -18.53 21.14
C HIS A 175 1.08 -19.47 22.25
N ALA A 176 1.88 -18.95 23.19
CA ALA A 176 2.37 -19.67 24.37
C ALA A 176 1.52 -19.35 25.62
#